data_e4740716d1c2af143a1bd782bf5d882c
#
_entry.id   e4740716d1c2af143a1bd782bf5d882c
#
_cell.length_a   1.000
_cell.length_b   1.000
_cell.length_c   1.000
_cell.angle_alpha   90.00
_cell.angle_beta   90.00
_cell.angle_gamma   90.00
#
_symmetry.space_group_name_H-M   'P 1'
#
loop_
_entity.id
_entity.type
_entity.pdbx_description
1 polymer ?
#
loop_
_entity_poly.entity_id
_entity_poly.type
_entity_poly.pdbx_seq_one_letter_code
_entity_poly.pdbx_strand_id
1 'polypeptide(L)'
;AWVLSPDKCDRSSVGGKSFNLGTLRRVCEDLPGVITPHSVSLPFGSFERALAANGEEAVERLSGALARVAGAEGSPETVREELEAAREVVMRLDIPSDLSSALCSVELGQATGRDVVEGELWHAVKSVWASKWTERAYLSRKALGIPDADLSMAVLLMDLVPADYAFVLHTANPVTGNESEVFGAVS
;
A
#
# COMPACT_ATOMS: atom_id res chain seq x y z
N ALA A 1 16.86 2.33 0.00
CA ALA A 1 16.43 1.13 0.72
C ALA A 1 15.12 0.62 0.13
N TRP A 2 14.87 -0.70 0.23
CA TRP A 2 13.60 -1.31 -0.14
C TRP A 2 12.61 -1.28 1.02
N VAL A 3 13.12 -1.37 2.24
CA VAL A 3 12.31 -1.49 3.45
C VAL A 3 12.72 -0.41 4.44
N LEU A 4 11.75 0.23 5.05
CA LEU A 4 11.91 1.22 6.11
C LEU A 4 11.25 0.72 7.40
N SER A 5 11.98 0.81 8.51
CA SER A 5 11.40 0.65 9.84
C SER A 5 10.55 1.87 10.23
N PRO A 6 9.59 1.74 11.15
CA PRO A 6 8.66 2.82 11.50
C PRO A 6 9.34 4.13 11.94
N ASP A 7 10.48 4.03 12.62
CA ASP A 7 11.29 5.18 13.07
C ASP A 7 11.94 5.97 11.93
N LYS A 8 12.10 5.35 10.74
CA LYS A 8 12.68 5.95 9.53
C LYS A 8 11.63 6.42 8.54
N CYS A 9 10.35 6.25 8.84
CA CYS A 9 9.25 6.68 8.00
C CYS A 9 9.00 8.18 8.16
N ASP A 10 9.00 8.92 7.06
CA ASP A 10 8.60 10.32 6.99
C ASP A 10 7.52 10.52 5.89
N ARG A 11 6.89 11.71 5.87
CA ARG A 11 5.80 12.02 4.95
C ARG A 11 6.21 12.07 3.47
N SER A 12 7.49 12.21 3.20
CA SER A 12 8.03 12.22 1.82
C SER A 12 8.36 10.82 1.31
N SER A 13 8.56 9.88 2.21
CA SER A 13 8.96 8.52 1.88
C SER A 13 7.82 7.50 1.92
N VAL A 14 6.80 7.72 2.74
CA VAL A 14 5.69 6.76 2.93
C VAL A 14 4.33 7.44 3.05
N GLY A 15 3.26 6.64 2.90
CA GLY A 15 1.89 7.10 3.11
C GLY A 15 1.55 7.38 4.58
N GLY A 16 0.42 8.09 4.80
CA GLY A 16 -0.03 8.52 6.12
C GLY A 16 -0.15 7.40 7.15
N LYS A 17 -0.56 6.20 6.76
CA LYS A 17 -0.68 5.04 7.67
C LYS A 17 0.68 4.65 8.27
N SER A 18 1.70 4.49 7.44
CA SER A 18 3.06 4.15 7.87
C SER A 18 3.67 5.24 8.73
N PHE A 19 3.51 6.51 8.32
CA PHE A 19 4.01 7.65 9.08
C PHE A 19 3.35 7.76 10.46
N ASN A 20 2.01 7.64 10.52
CA ASN A 20 1.27 7.74 11.78
C ASN A 20 1.57 6.57 12.72
N LEU A 21 1.82 5.36 12.18
CA LEU A 21 2.21 4.21 13.00
C LEU A 21 3.57 4.43 13.67
N GLY A 22 4.54 5.03 12.98
CA GLY A 22 5.81 5.43 13.57
C GLY A 22 5.65 6.47 14.70
N THR A 23 4.71 7.40 14.54
CA THR A 23 4.36 8.37 15.60
C THR A 23 3.67 7.68 16.78
N LEU A 24 2.69 6.80 16.50
CA LEU A 24 1.97 6.05 17.52
C LEU A 24 2.92 5.19 18.37
N ARG A 25 3.87 4.50 17.72
CA ARG A 25 4.86 3.68 18.42
C ARG A 25 5.61 4.48 19.48
N ARG A 26 6.09 5.67 19.15
CA ARG A 26 6.79 6.55 20.10
C ARG A 26 5.91 6.97 21.27
N VAL A 27 4.64 7.26 21.02
CA VAL A 27 3.67 7.60 22.07
C VAL A 27 3.37 6.41 22.97
N CYS A 28 3.28 5.20 22.39
CA CYS A 28 2.98 3.98 23.14
C CYS A 28 4.15 3.51 24.02
N GLU A 29 5.39 3.94 23.76
CA GLU A 29 6.55 3.62 24.63
C GLU A 29 6.33 4.09 26.09
N ASP A 30 5.58 5.17 26.28
CA ASP A 30 5.29 5.74 27.61
C ASP A 30 3.94 5.25 28.18
N LEU A 31 3.22 4.36 27.49
CA LEU A 31 1.89 3.89 27.89
C LEU A 31 1.93 2.40 28.29
N PRO A 32 1.87 2.06 29.58
CA PRO A 32 1.86 0.66 30.03
C PRO A 32 0.66 -0.12 29.45
N GLY A 33 0.94 -1.30 28.90
CA GLY A 33 -0.08 -2.19 28.35
C GLY A 33 -0.56 -1.84 26.95
N VAL A 34 -0.04 -0.78 26.33
CA VAL A 34 -0.30 -0.44 24.92
C VAL A 34 0.89 -0.88 24.08
N ILE A 35 0.64 -1.70 23.07
CA ILE A 35 1.65 -2.18 22.14
C ILE A 35 1.26 -1.85 20.71
N THR A 36 2.24 -1.58 19.88
CA THR A 36 2.05 -1.47 18.43
C THR A 36 2.54 -2.75 17.75
N PRO A 37 1.84 -3.25 16.71
CA PRO A 37 2.29 -4.42 15.98
C PRO A 37 3.63 -4.14 15.29
N HIS A 38 4.42 -5.20 15.10
CA HIS A 38 5.63 -5.13 14.30
C HIS A 38 5.27 -4.74 12.87
N SER A 39 6.03 -3.83 12.28
CA SER A 39 5.71 -3.34 10.95
C SER A 39 6.93 -2.79 10.23
N VAL A 40 6.88 -2.83 8.91
CA VAL A 40 7.83 -2.17 8.01
C VAL A 40 7.07 -1.58 6.83
N SER A 41 7.71 -0.68 6.10
CA SER A 41 7.10 -0.05 4.93
C SER A 41 7.99 -0.18 3.70
N LEU A 42 7.39 -0.51 2.56
CA LEU A 42 7.98 -0.28 1.25
C LEU A 42 7.71 1.18 0.87
N PRO A 43 8.74 2.02 0.72
CA PRO A 43 8.56 3.44 0.46
C PRO A 43 8.01 3.74 -0.94
N PHE A 44 7.63 4.98 -1.18
CA PHE A 44 7.38 5.49 -2.53
C PHE A 44 8.56 5.20 -3.45
N GLY A 45 8.29 4.93 -4.72
CA GLY A 45 9.30 4.50 -5.70
C GLY A 45 9.62 3.00 -5.67
N SER A 46 9.14 2.23 -4.67
CA SER A 46 9.37 0.78 -4.65
C SER A 46 8.66 0.06 -5.78
N PHE A 47 7.47 0.48 -6.14
CA PHE A 47 6.73 -0.06 -7.29
C PHE A 47 7.49 0.16 -8.59
N GLU A 48 7.91 1.39 -8.85
CA GLU A 48 8.61 1.80 -10.06
C GLU A 48 9.95 1.05 -10.21
N ARG A 49 10.66 0.85 -9.10
CA ARG A 49 11.89 0.03 -9.09
C ARG A 49 11.61 -1.44 -9.37
N ALA A 50 10.55 -2.01 -8.79
CA ALA A 50 10.18 -3.40 -9.04
C ALA A 50 9.73 -3.60 -10.49
N LEU A 51 8.95 -2.68 -11.03
CA LEU A 51 8.55 -2.69 -12.44
C LEU A 51 9.76 -2.64 -13.38
N ALA A 52 10.68 -1.70 -13.14
CA ALA A 52 11.90 -1.56 -13.95
C ALA A 52 12.81 -2.81 -13.86
N ALA A 53 12.89 -3.46 -12.70
CA ALA A 53 13.64 -4.70 -12.52
C ALA A 53 13.05 -5.88 -13.32
N ASN A 54 11.78 -5.82 -13.70
CA ASN A 54 11.10 -6.81 -14.54
C ASN A 54 11.28 -6.57 -16.06
N GLY A 55 12.07 -5.56 -16.45
CA GLY A 55 12.47 -5.30 -17.83
C GLY A 55 11.56 -4.33 -18.56
N GLU A 56 12.03 -3.91 -19.74
CA GLU A 56 11.36 -2.92 -20.59
C GLU A 56 9.97 -3.40 -21.04
N GLU A 57 9.78 -4.68 -21.31
CA GLU A 57 8.49 -5.23 -21.74
C GLU A 57 7.39 -5.01 -20.68
N ALA A 58 7.69 -5.19 -19.40
CA ALA A 58 6.72 -4.93 -18.33
C ALA A 58 6.34 -3.44 -18.25
N VAL A 59 7.33 -2.56 -18.40
CA VAL A 59 7.11 -1.10 -18.44
C VAL A 59 6.25 -0.70 -19.63
N GLU A 60 6.56 -1.21 -20.82
CA GLU A 60 5.81 -0.91 -22.07
C GLU A 60 4.37 -1.43 -22.00
N ARG A 61 4.16 -2.63 -21.47
CA ARG A 61 2.81 -3.20 -21.30
C ARG A 61 1.96 -2.36 -20.37
N LEU A 62 2.50 -1.96 -19.22
CA LEU A 62 1.78 -1.12 -18.27
C LEU A 62 1.47 0.26 -18.87
N SER A 63 2.48 0.93 -19.45
CA SER A 63 2.30 2.26 -20.05
C SER A 63 1.33 2.22 -21.23
N GLY A 64 1.37 1.16 -22.05
CA GLY A 64 0.43 0.93 -23.14
C GLY A 64 -1.01 0.78 -22.67
N ALA A 65 -1.27 -0.03 -21.62
CA ALA A 65 -2.60 -0.15 -21.04
C ALA A 65 -3.11 1.19 -20.50
N LEU A 66 -2.27 1.93 -19.78
CA LEU A 66 -2.64 3.25 -19.24
C LEU A 66 -2.88 4.31 -20.33
N ALA A 67 -2.13 4.26 -21.43
CA ALA A 67 -2.37 5.11 -22.59
C ALA A 67 -3.73 4.81 -23.25
N ARG A 68 -4.12 3.52 -23.32
CA ARG A 68 -5.44 3.12 -23.82
C ARG A 68 -6.57 3.53 -22.89
N VAL A 69 -6.37 3.46 -21.56
CA VAL A 69 -7.32 4.04 -20.59
C VAL A 69 -7.57 5.52 -20.88
N ALA A 70 -6.50 6.29 -21.08
CA ALA A 70 -6.62 7.72 -21.39
C ALA A 70 -7.31 7.99 -22.74
N GLY A 71 -7.09 7.13 -23.75
CA GLY A 71 -7.75 7.23 -25.05
C GLY A 71 -9.22 6.77 -25.09
N ALA A 72 -9.67 6.02 -24.06
CA ALA A 72 -10.99 5.40 -24.00
C ALA A 72 -12.03 6.19 -23.19
N GLU A 73 -11.82 7.48 -22.95
CA GLU A 73 -12.65 8.32 -22.06
C GLU A 73 -14.17 8.31 -22.37
N GLY A 74 -14.58 7.93 -23.58
CA GLY A 74 -15.98 7.82 -23.99
C GLY A 74 -16.59 6.41 -23.82
N SER A 75 -15.79 5.40 -23.43
CA SER A 75 -16.22 3.99 -23.34
C SER A 75 -15.89 3.40 -21.97
N PRO A 76 -16.84 3.38 -21.02
CA PRO A 76 -16.61 2.82 -19.67
C PRO A 76 -16.18 1.35 -19.69
N GLU A 77 -16.63 0.59 -20.68
CA GLU A 77 -16.30 -0.83 -20.83
C GLU A 77 -14.83 -1.01 -21.21
N THR A 78 -14.37 -0.28 -22.23
CA THR A 78 -12.96 -0.27 -22.64
C THR A 78 -12.04 0.22 -21.51
N VAL A 79 -12.45 1.27 -20.78
CA VAL A 79 -11.70 1.74 -19.60
C VAL A 79 -11.54 0.62 -18.57
N ARG A 80 -12.60 -0.14 -18.28
CA ARG A 80 -12.54 -1.26 -17.32
C ARG A 80 -11.61 -2.36 -17.79
N GLU A 81 -11.68 -2.75 -19.06
CA GLU A 81 -10.81 -3.77 -19.65
C GLU A 81 -9.33 -3.37 -19.58
N GLU A 82 -9.01 -2.13 -19.91
CA GLU A 82 -7.63 -1.65 -19.89
C GLU A 82 -7.08 -1.42 -18.47
N LEU A 83 -7.94 -1.05 -17.52
CA LEU A 83 -7.56 -1.02 -16.11
C LEU A 83 -7.27 -2.43 -15.58
N GLU A 84 -8.04 -3.43 -15.99
CA GLU A 84 -7.76 -4.82 -15.65
C GLU A 84 -6.47 -5.31 -16.29
N ALA A 85 -6.22 -4.99 -17.57
CA ALA A 85 -4.95 -5.29 -18.22
C ALA A 85 -3.75 -4.65 -17.48
N ALA A 86 -3.87 -3.41 -17.01
CA ALA A 86 -2.83 -2.77 -16.20
C ALA A 86 -2.59 -3.52 -14.88
N ARG A 87 -3.66 -3.95 -14.20
CA ARG A 87 -3.57 -4.74 -12.97
C ARG A 87 -2.92 -6.10 -13.20
N GLU A 88 -3.26 -6.77 -14.29
CA GLU A 88 -2.64 -8.05 -14.67
C GLU A 88 -1.12 -7.93 -14.86
N VAL A 89 -0.65 -6.84 -15.50
CA VAL A 89 0.80 -6.60 -15.62
C VAL A 89 1.45 -6.55 -14.24
N VAL A 90 0.88 -5.82 -13.30
CA VAL A 90 1.41 -5.72 -11.92
C VAL A 90 1.39 -7.07 -11.23
N MET A 91 0.32 -7.84 -11.36
CA MET A 91 0.20 -9.15 -10.70
C MET A 91 1.15 -10.21 -11.27
N ARG A 92 1.70 -9.99 -12.48
CA ARG A 92 2.70 -10.88 -13.11
C ARG A 92 4.15 -10.52 -12.79
N LEU A 93 4.41 -9.41 -12.09
CA LEU A 93 5.78 -9.02 -11.75
C LEU A 93 6.44 -10.07 -10.84
N ASP A 94 7.67 -10.41 -11.19
CA ASP A 94 8.55 -11.20 -10.32
C ASP A 94 9.15 -10.31 -9.22
N ILE A 95 9.41 -10.90 -8.06
CA ILE A 95 10.05 -10.18 -6.98
C ILE A 95 11.53 -9.92 -7.29
N PRO A 96 12.02 -8.68 -7.25
CA PRO A 96 13.45 -8.42 -7.37
C PRO A 96 14.25 -9.12 -6.25
N SER A 97 15.38 -9.71 -6.58
CA SER A 97 16.18 -10.49 -5.64
C SER A 97 16.67 -9.72 -4.41
N ASP A 98 16.97 -8.44 -4.60
CA ASP A 98 17.39 -7.53 -3.53
C ASP A 98 16.19 -7.12 -2.64
N LEU A 99 14.99 -7.01 -3.19
CA LEU A 99 13.76 -6.84 -2.42
C LEU A 99 13.41 -8.10 -1.62
N SER A 100 13.47 -9.28 -2.26
CA SER A 100 13.26 -10.56 -1.57
C SER A 100 14.21 -10.71 -0.39
N SER A 101 15.49 -10.45 -0.60
CA SER A 101 16.51 -10.50 0.45
C SER A 101 16.25 -9.49 1.57
N ALA A 102 15.81 -8.28 1.24
CA ALA A 102 15.47 -7.25 2.22
C ALA A 102 14.25 -7.65 3.07
N LEU A 103 13.22 -8.24 2.45
CA LEU A 103 12.04 -8.70 3.16
C LEU A 103 12.33 -9.94 4.02
N CYS A 104 13.17 -10.88 3.55
CA CYS A 104 13.60 -12.02 4.36
C CYS A 104 14.44 -11.64 5.58
N SER A 105 15.07 -10.45 5.58
CA SER A 105 15.87 -9.96 6.70
C SER A 105 15.04 -9.24 7.77
N VAL A 106 13.75 -9.05 7.54
CA VAL A 106 12.84 -8.39 8.48
C VAL A 106 12.10 -9.43 9.29
N GLU A 107 12.07 -9.24 10.60
CA GLU A 107 11.23 -10.04 11.50
C GLU A 107 9.79 -9.51 11.42
N LEU A 108 8.96 -10.10 10.56
CA LEU A 108 7.53 -9.87 10.46
C LEU A 108 6.82 -11.14 10.93
N GLY A 109 6.53 -11.25 12.22
CA GLY A 109 5.81 -12.38 12.81
C GLY A 109 6.34 -13.75 12.39
N GLN A 110 5.46 -14.62 11.89
CA GLN A 110 5.80 -15.94 11.38
C GLN A 110 6.15 -15.96 9.88
N ALA A 111 6.07 -14.82 9.19
CA ALA A 111 6.28 -14.71 7.74
C ALA A 111 7.76 -14.54 7.36
N THR A 112 8.65 -15.34 7.94
CA THR A 112 10.11 -15.14 7.84
C THR A 112 10.82 -16.09 6.87
N GLY A 113 10.12 -16.95 6.15
CA GLY A 113 10.71 -17.85 5.16
C GLY A 113 10.72 -17.24 3.74
N ARG A 114 11.75 -17.58 2.94
CA ARG A 114 11.83 -17.12 1.54
C ARG A 114 10.58 -17.51 0.75
N ASP A 115 10.06 -18.72 0.93
CA ASP A 115 8.87 -19.21 0.22
C ASP A 115 7.63 -18.38 0.55
N VAL A 116 7.47 -17.94 1.80
CA VAL A 116 6.37 -17.05 2.21
C VAL A 116 6.55 -15.66 1.61
N VAL A 117 7.79 -15.13 1.61
CA VAL A 117 8.10 -13.81 1.04
C VAL A 117 7.85 -13.80 -0.47
N GLU A 118 8.34 -14.79 -1.20
CA GLU A 118 8.22 -14.87 -2.66
C GLU A 118 6.84 -15.36 -3.11
N GLY A 119 6.07 -15.99 -2.23
CA GLY A 119 4.69 -16.44 -2.46
C GLY A 119 3.64 -15.44 -1.98
N GLU A 120 3.10 -15.70 -0.80
CA GLU A 120 1.92 -14.99 -0.27
C GLU A 120 2.18 -13.50 -0.03
N LEU A 121 3.33 -13.15 0.57
CA LEU A 121 3.64 -11.75 0.88
C LEU A 121 3.83 -10.94 -0.40
N TRP A 122 4.56 -11.48 -1.38
CA TRP A 122 4.74 -10.80 -2.66
C TRP A 122 3.42 -10.63 -3.42
N HIS A 123 2.56 -11.65 -3.39
CA HIS A 123 1.22 -11.53 -3.96
C HIS A 123 0.42 -10.40 -3.29
N ALA A 124 0.45 -10.30 -1.96
CA ALA A 124 -0.23 -9.24 -1.22
C ALA A 124 0.33 -7.84 -1.56
N VAL A 125 1.65 -7.68 -1.67
CA VAL A 125 2.30 -6.42 -2.08
C VAL A 125 1.83 -6.01 -3.48
N LYS A 126 1.87 -6.92 -4.45
CA LYS A 126 1.37 -6.67 -5.81
C LYS A 126 -0.11 -6.29 -5.82
N SER A 127 -0.93 -6.94 -5.00
CA SER A 127 -2.36 -6.64 -4.89
C SER A 127 -2.61 -5.20 -4.38
N VAL A 128 -1.79 -4.73 -3.44
CA VAL A 128 -1.84 -3.33 -2.98
C VAL A 128 -1.47 -2.38 -4.11
N TRP A 129 -0.38 -2.61 -4.82
CA TRP A 129 0.00 -1.77 -5.97
C TRP A 129 -1.05 -1.80 -7.09
N ALA A 130 -1.56 -2.98 -7.44
CA ALA A 130 -2.60 -3.14 -8.46
C ALA A 130 -3.90 -2.42 -8.08
N SER A 131 -4.19 -2.22 -6.79
CA SER A 131 -5.39 -1.51 -6.33
C SER A 131 -5.46 -0.05 -6.81
N LYS A 132 -4.33 0.55 -7.19
CA LYS A 132 -4.26 1.87 -7.84
C LYS A 132 -5.13 1.94 -9.10
N TRP A 133 -5.26 0.84 -9.84
CA TRP A 133 -5.98 0.75 -11.11
C TRP A 133 -7.30 -0.02 -11.01
N THR A 134 -7.90 -0.10 -9.82
CA THR A 134 -9.31 -0.50 -9.71
C THR A 134 -10.20 0.60 -10.31
N GLU A 135 -11.34 0.21 -10.90
CA GLU A 135 -12.31 1.15 -11.45
C GLU A 135 -12.69 2.24 -10.44
N ARG A 136 -12.94 1.85 -9.18
CA ARG A 136 -13.25 2.79 -8.10
C ARG A 136 -12.12 3.81 -7.85
N ALA A 137 -10.88 3.35 -7.79
CA ALA A 137 -9.73 4.23 -7.58
C ALA A 137 -9.52 5.17 -8.78
N TYR A 138 -9.68 4.67 -10.00
CA TYR A 138 -9.62 5.46 -11.22
C TYR A 138 -10.70 6.56 -11.25
N LEU A 139 -11.97 6.22 -11.01
CA LEU A 139 -13.07 7.18 -11.00
C LEU A 139 -12.89 8.24 -9.91
N SER A 140 -12.42 7.84 -8.73
CA SER A 140 -12.15 8.78 -7.63
C SER A 140 -11.05 9.78 -8.00
N ARG A 141 -9.94 9.32 -8.60
CA ARG A 141 -8.87 10.22 -9.08
C ARG A 141 -9.35 11.15 -10.19
N LYS A 142 -10.10 10.62 -11.14
CA LYS A 142 -10.67 11.40 -12.25
C LYS A 142 -11.59 12.50 -11.73
N ALA A 143 -12.44 12.20 -10.76
CA ALA A 143 -13.34 13.18 -10.15
C ALA A 143 -12.58 14.31 -9.42
N LEU A 144 -11.39 14.02 -8.89
CA LEU A 144 -10.53 14.98 -8.19
C LEU A 144 -9.50 15.65 -9.12
N GLY A 145 -9.45 15.29 -10.40
CA GLY A 145 -8.48 15.82 -11.36
C GLY A 145 -7.02 15.43 -11.03
N ILE A 146 -6.80 14.30 -10.35
CA ILE A 146 -5.46 13.83 -9.98
C ILE A 146 -4.89 12.94 -11.10
N PRO A 147 -3.80 13.34 -11.77
CA PRO A 147 -3.13 12.52 -12.76
C PRO A 147 -2.60 11.21 -12.16
N ASP A 148 -2.59 10.13 -12.96
CA ASP A 148 -2.05 8.84 -12.51
C ASP A 148 -0.58 8.93 -12.09
N ALA A 149 0.21 9.73 -12.82
CA ALA A 149 1.64 9.91 -12.57
C ALA A 149 1.94 10.59 -11.21
N ASP A 150 0.99 11.37 -10.67
CA ASP A 150 1.18 12.11 -9.42
C ASP A 150 0.87 11.24 -8.19
N LEU A 151 0.38 10.02 -8.39
CA LEU A 151 0.04 9.11 -7.30
C LEU A 151 1.07 8.00 -7.16
N SER A 152 1.91 8.11 -6.15
CA SER A 152 2.83 7.03 -5.73
C SER A 152 2.21 6.17 -4.63
N MET A 153 2.58 4.89 -4.62
CA MET A 153 2.07 3.91 -3.65
C MET A 153 3.20 3.38 -2.77
N ALA A 154 3.11 3.67 -1.47
CA ALA A 154 3.87 2.94 -0.44
C ALA A 154 3.04 1.77 0.08
N VAL A 155 3.68 0.73 0.58
CA VAL A 155 3.01 -0.44 1.19
C VAL A 155 3.43 -0.58 2.64
N LEU A 156 2.47 -0.65 3.55
CA LEU A 156 2.68 -1.00 4.94
C LEU A 156 2.52 -2.51 5.09
N LEU A 157 3.55 -3.17 5.59
CA LEU A 157 3.53 -4.57 6.03
C LEU A 157 3.49 -4.58 7.55
N MET A 158 2.57 -5.32 8.13
CA MET A 158 2.32 -5.29 9.57
C MET A 158 1.86 -6.66 10.03
N ASP A 159 2.29 -7.05 11.23
CA ASP A 159 1.83 -8.29 11.86
C ASP A 159 0.32 -8.25 12.08
N LEU A 160 -0.32 -9.38 11.84
CA LEU A 160 -1.72 -9.58 12.17
C LEU A 160 -1.84 -9.76 13.70
N VAL A 161 -2.61 -8.90 14.34
CA VAL A 161 -2.93 -9.03 15.76
C VAL A 161 -4.16 -9.93 15.92
N PRO A 162 -4.06 -11.11 16.56
CA PRO A 162 -5.22 -11.94 16.89
C PRO A 162 -5.99 -11.27 18.04
N ALA A 163 -6.95 -10.43 17.69
CA ALA A 163 -7.72 -9.65 18.67
C ALA A 163 -9.03 -10.35 19.02
N ASP A 164 -9.37 -10.41 20.32
CA ASP A 164 -10.69 -10.85 20.79
C ASP A 164 -11.77 -9.80 20.50
N TYR A 165 -11.40 -8.53 20.49
CA TYR A 165 -12.26 -7.40 20.18
C TYR A 165 -11.51 -6.40 19.30
N ALA A 166 -12.21 -5.81 18.32
CA ALA A 166 -11.69 -4.72 17.52
C ALA A 166 -12.59 -3.48 17.65
N PHE A 167 -11.98 -2.29 17.67
CA PHE A 167 -12.74 -1.06 17.67
C PHE A 167 -12.00 0.06 16.94
N VAL A 168 -12.80 0.97 16.42
CA VAL A 168 -12.31 2.21 15.81
C VAL A 168 -12.73 3.37 16.71
N LEU A 169 -11.76 4.19 17.11
CA LEU A 169 -11.99 5.38 17.90
C LEU A 169 -11.71 6.63 17.06
N HIS A 170 -12.65 7.56 17.09
CA HIS A 170 -12.50 8.89 16.53
C HIS A 170 -12.40 9.88 17.68
N THR A 171 -11.38 10.72 17.69
CA THR A 171 -11.14 11.76 18.71
C THR A 171 -11.97 13.03 18.49
N ALA A 172 -12.81 13.03 17.45
CA ALA A 172 -13.84 14.01 17.18
C ALA A 172 -15.07 13.30 16.60
N ASN A 173 -16.23 13.89 16.72
CA ASN A 173 -17.44 13.36 16.11
C ASN A 173 -17.31 13.43 14.57
N PRO A 174 -17.33 12.28 13.84
CA PRO A 174 -17.11 12.28 12.39
C PRO A 174 -18.25 12.91 11.57
N VAL A 175 -19.42 13.17 12.21
CA VAL A 175 -20.58 13.76 11.55
C VAL A 175 -20.63 15.28 11.79
N THR A 176 -20.40 15.70 13.05
CA THR A 176 -20.51 17.12 13.45
C THR A 176 -19.18 17.86 13.48
N GLY A 177 -18.05 17.14 13.51
CA GLY A 177 -16.72 17.71 13.70
C GLY A 177 -16.43 18.16 15.14
N ASN A 178 -17.32 17.84 16.11
CA ASN A 178 -17.14 18.27 17.49
C ASN A 178 -15.96 17.53 18.15
N GLU A 179 -14.90 18.27 18.49
CA GLU A 179 -13.66 17.75 19.10
C GLU A 179 -13.81 17.45 20.62
N SER A 180 -14.92 17.83 21.25
CA SER A 180 -15.20 17.47 22.64
C SER A 180 -15.84 16.09 22.80
N GLU A 181 -16.10 15.39 21.71
CA GLU A 181 -16.73 14.07 21.68
C GLU A 181 -15.76 13.02 21.17
N VAL A 182 -15.78 11.85 21.82
CA VAL A 182 -15.09 10.64 21.32
C VAL A 182 -16.14 9.68 20.78
N PHE A 183 -15.94 9.22 19.56
CA PHE A 183 -16.83 8.29 18.89
C PHE A 183 -16.16 6.92 18.74
N GLY A 184 -16.84 5.85 19.16
CA GLY A 184 -16.32 4.48 19.08
C GLY A 184 -17.30 3.53 18.40
N ALA A 185 -16.77 2.67 17.52
CA ALA A 185 -17.47 1.51 16.98
C ALA A 185 -16.72 0.25 17.40
N VAL A 186 -17.42 -0.76 17.89
CA VAL A 186 -16.89 -2.07 18.30
C VAL A 186 -17.38 -3.14 17.34
N SER A 187 -16.52 -4.06 16.92
CA SER A 187 -16.82 -5.22 16.09
C SER A 187 -16.23 -6.51 16.67
#